data_1a816749d60aa58d79756ebc10188d53
#
_entry.id   1a816749d60aa58d79756ebc10188d53
#
_cell.length_a   1.000
_cell.length_b   1.000
_cell.length_c   1.000
_cell.angle_alpha   90.00
_cell.angle_beta   90.00
_cell.angle_gamma   90.00
#
_symmetry.space_group_name_H-M   'P 1'
#
loop_
_entity.id
_entity.type
_entity.pdbx_description
1 polymer ?
#
loop_
_entity_poly.entity_id
_entity_poly.type
_entity_poly.pdbx_seq_one_letter_code
_entity_poly.pdbx_strand_id
1 'polypeptide(L)'
;NIAKIESDTVNSTVERLKKDKFLNMTLDFYSGALIAIDSAKQLGIDVDVQVFDSQETKMSSQVPSLIKNKSIENAQVVIGPFYQNNVEKTAELLSGADVAVISPLSKEAGKSFPNFYRSIVAADVIKNTAFDFMKSKEGNIIAVVDKKKESARNYFSQFQKEVKIAPLTPAGGLNVEALKGLLDKEKMNYVILETGSTMMIKSTIATLLGVMKTHKVQLVTLEANPTLDTDEISFANLVKLKLMYPSGTRENETEEARIFEQKY
;
A
#
# COMPACT_ATOMS: atom_id res chain seq x y z
N ASN A 1 19.85 -4.62 -12.72
CA ASN A 1 20.16 -5.96 -12.24
C ASN A 1 20.21 -7.03 -13.35
N ILE A 2 19.87 -6.67 -14.60
CA ILE A 2 19.96 -7.57 -15.76
C ILE A 2 21.39 -8.08 -15.93
N ALA A 3 22.40 -7.22 -15.82
CA ALA A 3 23.81 -7.59 -15.92
C ALA A 3 24.25 -8.68 -14.90
N LYS A 4 23.60 -8.76 -13.75
CA LYS A 4 23.85 -9.83 -12.76
C LYS A 4 23.25 -11.17 -13.17
N ILE A 5 22.19 -11.15 -13.97
CA ILE A 5 21.52 -12.36 -14.47
C ILE A 5 22.34 -12.98 -15.62
N GLU A 6 22.91 -12.16 -16.48
CA GLU A 6 23.72 -12.62 -17.62
C GLU A 6 24.96 -13.40 -17.21
N SER A 7 25.50 -13.13 -16.01
CA SER A 7 26.66 -13.87 -15.46
C SER A 7 26.29 -15.15 -14.69
N ASP A 8 24.97 -15.40 -14.48
CA ASP A 8 24.52 -16.54 -13.70
C ASP A 8 24.47 -17.82 -14.53
N THR A 9 24.70 -18.96 -13.85
CA THR A 9 24.33 -20.28 -14.40
C THR A 9 22.82 -20.45 -14.32
N VAL A 10 22.23 -21.34 -15.14
CA VAL A 10 20.77 -21.61 -15.12
C VAL A 10 20.24 -21.90 -13.72
N ASN A 11 21.00 -22.70 -12.93
CA ASN A 11 20.61 -23.03 -11.56
C ASN A 11 20.64 -21.81 -10.63
N SER A 12 21.64 -20.93 -10.77
CA SER A 12 21.72 -19.73 -9.94
C SER A 12 20.65 -18.70 -10.30
N THR A 13 20.25 -18.62 -11.56
CA THR A 13 19.12 -17.78 -12.01
C THR A 13 17.81 -18.26 -11.40
N VAL A 14 17.52 -19.57 -11.44
CA VAL A 14 16.30 -20.14 -10.84
C VAL A 14 16.27 -19.90 -9.32
N GLU A 15 17.39 -20.09 -8.63
CA GLU A 15 17.47 -19.82 -7.19
C GLU A 15 17.30 -18.34 -6.86
N ARG A 16 17.78 -17.45 -7.70
CA ARG A 16 17.62 -16.01 -7.55
C ARG A 16 16.16 -15.60 -7.74
N LEU A 17 15.49 -16.09 -8.78
CA LEU A 17 14.07 -15.85 -9.02
C LEU A 17 13.20 -16.35 -7.87
N LYS A 18 13.57 -17.47 -7.23
CA LYS A 18 12.83 -17.94 -6.05
C LYS A 18 12.99 -17.07 -4.81
N LYS A 19 14.14 -16.38 -4.65
CA LYS A 19 14.52 -15.68 -3.41
C LYS A 19 14.40 -14.16 -3.49
N ASP A 20 14.66 -13.58 -4.66
CA ASP A 20 14.68 -12.13 -4.85
C ASP A 20 13.31 -11.58 -5.23
N LYS A 21 12.54 -11.21 -4.21
CA LYS A 21 11.19 -10.63 -4.39
C LYS A 21 11.20 -9.32 -5.17
N PHE A 22 12.27 -8.51 -5.04
CA PHE A 22 12.37 -7.26 -5.78
C PHE A 22 12.60 -7.51 -7.27
N LEU A 23 13.46 -8.49 -7.61
CA LEU A 23 13.66 -8.90 -8.98
C LEU A 23 12.34 -9.40 -9.60
N ASN A 24 11.60 -10.26 -8.91
CA ASN A 24 10.33 -10.79 -9.41
C ASN A 24 9.33 -9.65 -9.67
N MET A 25 9.16 -8.74 -8.69
CA MET A 25 8.29 -7.57 -8.85
C MET A 25 8.68 -6.72 -10.07
N THR A 26 9.98 -6.52 -10.32
CA THR A 26 10.43 -5.73 -11.50
C THR A 26 10.19 -6.46 -12.81
N LEU A 27 10.32 -7.80 -12.83
CA LEU A 27 10.01 -8.62 -14.01
C LEU A 27 8.52 -8.64 -14.31
N ASP A 28 7.66 -8.76 -13.29
CA ASP A 28 6.21 -8.69 -13.44
C ASP A 28 5.79 -7.33 -14.00
N PHE A 29 6.34 -6.25 -13.44
CA PHE A 29 6.10 -4.91 -13.96
C PHE A 29 6.54 -4.77 -15.43
N TYR A 30 7.72 -5.27 -15.78
CA TYR A 30 8.23 -5.23 -17.15
C TYR A 30 7.32 -6.03 -18.10
N SER A 31 6.88 -7.21 -17.70
CA SER A 31 5.94 -8.02 -18.48
C SER A 31 4.61 -7.28 -18.74
N GLY A 32 4.07 -6.63 -17.70
CA GLY A 32 2.87 -5.79 -17.83
C GLY A 32 3.09 -4.58 -18.75
N ALA A 33 4.26 -3.96 -18.70
CA ALA A 33 4.63 -2.86 -19.60
C ALA A 33 4.68 -3.30 -21.06
N LEU A 34 5.22 -4.49 -21.35
CA LEU A 34 5.25 -5.05 -22.71
C LEU A 34 3.83 -5.27 -23.26
N ILE A 35 2.90 -5.78 -22.43
CA ILE A 35 1.49 -5.95 -22.81
C ILE A 35 0.85 -4.59 -23.11
N ALA A 36 1.11 -3.58 -22.27
CA ALA A 36 0.59 -2.24 -22.47
C ALA A 36 1.11 -1.59 -23.79
N ILE A 37 2.38 -1.76 -24.08
CA ILE A 37 3.01 -1.28 -25.33
C ILE A 37 2.38 -1.97 -26.56
N ASP A 38 2.18 -3.28 -26.50
CA ASP A 38 1.53 -4.03 -27.57
C ASP A 38 0.09 -3.54 -27.77
N SER A 39 -0.64 -3.34 -26.68
CA SER A 39 -1.99 -2.80 -26.73
C SER A 39 -2.05 -1.38 -27.32
N ALA A 40 -1.10 -0.51 -26.97
CA ALA A 40 -1.00 0.83 -27.53
C ALA A 40 -0.78 0.78 -29.08
N LYS A 41 0.09 -0.11 -29.54
CA LYS A 41 0.32 -0.33 -30.98
C LYS A 41 -0.94 -0.82 -31.70
N GLN A 42 -1.69 -1.73 -31.09
CA GLN A 42 -2.95 -2.23 -31.67
C GLN A 42 -4.02 -1.13 -31.76
N LEU A 43 -3.99 -0.16 -30.86
CA LEU A 43 -4.85 1.01 -30.87
C LEU A 43 -4.37 2.13 -31.81
N GLY A 44 -3.27 1.93 -32.52
CA GLY A 44 -2.68 2.92 -33.44
C GLY A 44 -1.96 4.06 -32.71
N ILE A 45 -1.60 3.87 -31.44
CA ILE A 45 -0.81 4.84 -30.67
C ILE A 45 0.66 4.54 -30.92
N ASP A 46 1.35 5.50 -31.54
CA ASP A 46 2.79 5.40 -31.83
C ASP A 46 3.61 5.77 -30.57
N VAL A 47 4.40 4.83 -30.08
CA VAL A 47 5.24 4.99 -28.90
C VAL A 47 6.65 4.49 -29.18
N ASP A 48 7.66 5.33 -28.90
CA ASP A 48 9.07 4.94 -28.85
C ASP A 48 9.45 4.65 -27.40
N VAL A 49 9.79 3.39 -27.12
CA VAL A 49 10.07 2.92 -25.75
C VAL A 49 11.51 2.45 -25.65
N GLN A 50 12.25 3.09 -24.75
CA GLN A 50 13.61 2.73 -24.42
C GLN A 50 13.67 2.18 -23.00
N VAL A 51 14.27 1.02 -22.84
CA VAL A 51 14.38 0.34 -21.53
C VAL A 51 15.81 0.38 -21.06
N PHE A 52 16.03 0.86 -19.85
CA PHE A 52 17.32 0.96 -19.20
C PHE A 52 17.34 0.17 -17.89
N ASP A 53 18.46 -0.52 -17.61
CA ASP A 53 18.69 -1.11 -16.29
C ASP A 53 19.08 -0.02 -15.29
N SER A 54 18.21 0.29 -14.35
CA SER A 54 18.46 1.30 -13.31
C SER A 54 19.54 0.86 -12.31
N GLN A 55 19.86 -0.44 -12.23
CA GLN A 55 20.80 -1.05 -11.27
C GLN A 55 20.64 -0.50 -9.85
N GLU A 56 19.40 -0.38 -9.42
CA GLU A 56 19.09 0.34 -8.21
C GLU A 56 19.19 -0.52 -6.94
N THR A 57 19.52 0.18 -5.86
CA THR A 57 19.36 -0.23 -4.47
C THR A 57 18.47 0.79 -3.78
N LYS A 58 18.10 0.59 -2.51
CA LYS A 58 17.35 1.60 -1.74
C LYS A 58 18.01 2.98 -1.69
N MET A 59 19.34 3.04 -1.86
CA MET A 59 20.13 4.25 -1.64
C MET A 59 20.81 4.78 -2.91
N SER A 60 20.78 4.02 -4.01
CA SER A 60 21.52 4.37 -5.24
C SER A 60 20.84 3.84 -6.48
N SER A 61 21.08 4.52 -7.61
CA SER A 61 20.62 4.13 -8.94
C SER A 61 21.59 4.66 -10.00
N GLN A 62 21.64 4.03 -11.17
CA GLN A 62 22.39 4.54 -12.33
C GLN A 62 21.65 5.64 -13.10
N VAL A 63 20.39 5.91 -12.80
CA VAL A 63 19.57 6.91 -13.51
C VAL A 63 20.23 8.30 -13.57
N PRO A 64 20.87 8.84 -12.49
CA PRO A 64 21.60 10.10 -12.60
C PRO A 64 22.70 10.12 -13.66
N SER A 65 23.38 8.98 -13.86
CA SER A 65 24.39 8.84 -14.93
C SER A 65 23.76 8.80 -16.31
N LEU A 66 22.61 8.13 -16.47
CA LEU A 66 21.86 8.11 -17.73
C LEU A 66 21.38 9.52 -18.12
N ILE A 67 20.93 10.31 -17.17
CA ILE A 67 20.55 11.71 -17.37
C ILE A 67 21.77 12.53 -17.79
N LYS A 68 22.89 12.41 -17.06
CA LYS A 68 24.12 13.15 -17.34
C LYS A 68 24.70 12.84 -18.73
N ASN A 69 24.61 11.58 -19.15
CA ASN A 69 25.10 11.12 -20.45
C ASN A 69 24.09 11.36 -21.58
N LYS A 70 22.99 12.09 -21.31
CA LYS A 70 21.94 12.41 -22.25
C LYS A 70 21.23 11.18 -22.88
N SER A 71 21.32 10.03 -22.24
CA SER A 71 20.69 8.80 -22.74
C SER A 71 19.15 8.86 -22.75
N ILE A 72 18.57 9.77 -21.97
CA ILE A 72 17.12 10.00 -21.86
C ILE A 72 16.73 11.45 -22.22
N GLU A 73 17.58 12.16 -22.99
CA GLU A 73 17.38 13.58 -23.31
C GLU A 73 16.07 13.85 -24.06
N ASN A 74 15.63 12.92 -24.91
CA ASN A 74 14.44 13.05 -25.73
C ASN A 74 13.21 12.38 -25.11
N ALA A 75 13.31 11.88 -23.89
CA ALA A 75 12.18 11.24 -23.23
C ALA A 75 11.12 12.30 -22.85
N GLN A 76 9.86 12.04 -23.13
CA GLN A 76 8.73 12.82 -22.66
C GLN A 76 8.26 12.32 -21.28
N VAL A 77 8.44 11.02 -21.03
CA VAL A 77 8.06 10.36 -19.79
C VAL A 77 9.14 9.40 -19.37
N VAL A 78 9.46 9.39 -18.08
CA VAL A 78 10.32 8.40 -17.43
C VAL A 78 9.49 7.63 -16.41
N ILE A 79 9.38 6.31 -16.57
CA ILE A 79 8.69 5.43 -15.61
C ILE A 79 9.73 4.72 -14.75
N GLY A 80 9.75 5.00 -13.47
CA GLY A 80 10.80 4.52 -12.55
C GLY A 80 11.85 5.59 -12.22
N PRO A 81 12.90 5.19 -11.50
CA PRO A 81 13.13 3.88 -10.88
C PRO A 81 12.10 3.52 -9.81
N PHE A 82 12.22 2.33 -9.17
CA PHE A 82 11.18 1.79 -8.29
C PHE A 82 11.26 2.29 -6.86
N TYR A 83 12.47 2.47 -6.32
CA TYR A 83 12.63 2.97 -4.95
C TYR A 83 12.34 4.46 -4.85
N GLN A 84 11.61 4.85 -3.80
CA GLN A 84 11.14 6.23 -3.57
C GLN A 84 12.28 7.26 -3.67
N ASN A 85 13.37 7.05 -2.95
CA ASN A 85 14.50 7.98 -2.96
C ASN A 85 15.12 8.17 -4.36
N ASN A 86 15.16 7.09 -5.15
CA ASN A 86 15.76 7.13 -6.48
C ASN A 86 14.84 7.83 -7.50
N VAL A 87 13.52 7.57 -7.43
CA VAL A 87 12.56 8.24 -8.34
C VAL A 87 12.40 9.72 -8.01
N GLU A 88 12.46 10.09 -6.72
CA GLU A 88 12.49 11.49 -6.31
C GLU A 88 13.73 12.22 -6.83
N LYS A 89 14.91 11.58 -6.74
CA LYS A 89 16.13 12.12 -7.29
C LYS A 89 16.08 12.29 -8.80
N THR A 90 15.42 11.36 -9.50
CA THR A 90 15.16 11.45 -10.92
C THR A 90 14.28 12.65 -11.25
N ALA A 91 13.16 12.81 -10.52
CA ALA A 91 12.26 13.94 -10.68
C ALA A 91 12.95 15.29 -10.41
N GLU A 92 13.78 15.35 -9.35
CA GLU A 92 14.57 16.53 -9.02
C GLU A 92 15.52 16.90 -10.17
N LEU A 93 16.25 15.95 -10.71
CA LEU A 93 17.23 16.17 -11.79
C LEU A 93 16.56 16.59 -13.12
N LEU A 94 15.33 16.14 -13.35
CA LEU A 94 14.55 16.45 -14.56
C LEU A 94 13.53 17.57 -14.34
N SER A 95 13.51 18.22 -13.17
CA SER A 95 12.51 19.26 -12.83
C SER A 95 12.57 20.50 -13.73
N GLY A 96 13.72 20.78 -14.36
CA GLY A 96 13.92 21.87 -15.33
C GLY A 96 13.69 21.47 -16.80
N ALA A 97 13.36 20.21 -17.06
CA ALA A 97 13.05 19.68 -18.38
C ALA A 97 11.53 19.38 -18.45
N ASP A 98 10.98 19.38 -19.65
CA ASP A 98 9.58 18.99 -19.88
C ASP A 98 9.44 17.45 -19.95
N VAL A 99 9.85 16.80 -18.86
CA VAL A 99 9.85 15.34 -18.71
C VAL A 99 9.06 14.96 -17.49
N ALA A 100 7.96 14.23 -17.70
CA ALA A 100 7.20 13.64 -16.61
C ALA A 100 7.91 12.44 -15.99
N VAL A 101 7.97 12.35 -14.67
CA VAL A 101 8.54 11.23 -13.94
C VAL A 101 7.46 10.51 -13.16
N ILE A 102 7.27 9.23 -13.45
CA ILE A 102 6.23 8.41 -12.82
C ILE A 102 6.86 7.39 -11.87
N SER A 103 6.45 7.45 -10.59
CA SER A 103 6.76 6.39 -9.62
C SER A 103 5.79 5.23 -9.82
N PRO A 104 6.27 4.04 -10.25
CA PRO A 104 5.36 2.98 -10.65
C PRO A 104 4.72 2.22 -9.48
N LEU A 105 5.44 2.02 -8.37
CA LEU A 105 5.01 1.08 -7.32
C LEU A 105 5.16 1.60 -5.89
N SER A 106 5.76 2.78 -5.66
CA SER A 106 5.97 3.27 -4.30
C SER A 106 4.67 3.77 -3.67
N LYS A 107 4.39 3.27 -2.45
CA LYS A 107 3.32 3.73 -1.57
C LYS A 107 3.82 4.72 -0.51
N GLU A 108 5.11 5.07 -0.54
CA GLU A 108 5.71 5.97 0.44
C GLU A 108 5.27 7.41 0.16
N ALA A 109 4.90 8.12 1.20
CA ALA A 109 4.82 9.57 1.14
C ALA A 109 6.23 10.12 0.90
N GLY A 110 6.38 11.10 0.07
CA GLY A 110 7.69 11.65 -0.24
C GLY A 110 7.60 13.09 -0.70
N LYS A 111 8.70 13.60 -1.27
CA LYS A 111 8.77 14.96 -1.80
C LYS A 111 7.84 15.10 -3.00
N SER A 112 7.36 16.32 -3.21
CA SER A 112 6.56 16.69 -4.38
C SER A 112 7.42 17.53 -5.31
N PHE A 113 7.34 17.22 -6.61
CA PHE A 113 7.96 18.01 -7.68
C PHE A 113 6.91 18.26 -8.76
N PRO A 114 6.98 19.36 -9.52
CA PRO A 114 5.98 19.69 -10.54
C PRO A 114 5.84 18.63 -11.64
N ASN A 115 6.91 17.90 -11.92
CA ASN A 115 7.00 16.85 -12.94
C ASN A 115 6.88 15.43 -12.36
N PHE A 116 6.50 15.27 -11.07
CA PHE A 116 6.48 13.98 -10.41
C PHE A 116 5.06 13.46 -10.20
N TYR A 117 4.78 12.28 -10.70
CA TYR A 117 3.50 11.60 -10.65
C TYR A 117 3.64 10.23 -9.97
N ARG A 118 2.59 9.78 -9.30
CA ARG A 118 2.51 8.45 -8.69
C ARG A 118 1.40 7.64 -9.34
N SER A 119 1.69 6.40 -9.71
CA SER A 119 0.68 5.46 -10.20
C SER A 119 -0.11 4.82 -9.06
N ILE A 120 0.45 4.80 -7.85
CA ILE A 120 -0.18 4.26 -6.65
C ILE A 120 -0.40 5.38 -5.63
N VAL A 121 -1.58 5.40 -5.05
CA VAL A 121 -1.93 6.37 -4.00
C VAL A 121 -1.08 6.11 -2.76
N ALA A 122 -0.52 7.16 -2.16
CA ALA A 122 0.28 7.05 -0.95
C ALA A 122 -0.55 6.51 0.23
N ALA A 123 0.08 5.69 1.06
CA ALA A 123 -0.60 4.98 2.15
C ALA A 123 -1.27 5.92 3.18
N ASP A 124 -0.67 7.06 3.43
CA ASP A 124 -1.23 8.09 4.33
C ASP A 124 -2.50 8.75 3.75
N VAL A 125 -2.54 8.99 2.44
CA VAL A 125 -3.74 9.50 1.75
C VAL A 125 -4.88 8.49 1.87
N ILE A 126 -4.58 7.20 1.62
CA ILE A 126 -5.56 6.12 1.75
C ILE A 126 -6.09 6.04 3.20
N LYS A 127 -5.21 6.10 4.20
CA LYS A 127 -5.60 6.09 5.61
C LYS A 127 -6.45 7.31 5.97
N ASN A 128 -6.06 8.50 5.53
CA ASN A 128 -6.82 9.73 5.79
C ASN A 128 -8.23 9.66 5.21
N THR A 129 -8.40 9.11 4.01
CA THR A 129 -9.72 8.92 3.39
C THR A 129 -10.64 8.05 4.26
N ALA A 130 -10.11 7.01 4.92
CA ALA A 130 -10.92 6.22 5.86
C ALA A 130 -11.38 7.04 7.06
N PHE A 131 -10.52 7.91 7.60
CA PHE A 131 -10.91 8.81 8.69
C PHE A 131 -11.93 9.85 8.25
N ASP A 132 -11.77 10.44 7.08
CA ASP A 132 -12.72 11.39 6.52
C ASP A 132 -14.10 10.73 6.36
N PHE A 133 -14.15 9.49 5.89
CA PHE A 133 -15.38 8.72 5.83
C PHE A 133 -16.01 8.51 7.22
N MET A 134 -15.25 8.04 8.21
CA MET A 134 -15.76 7.78 9.55
C MET A 134 -16.25 9.09 10.23
N LYS A 135 -15.54 10.19 10.02
CA LYS A 135 -15.92 11.53 10.51
C LYS A 135 -17.16 12.06 9.81
N SER A 136 -17.32 11.88 8.51
CA SER A 136 -18.51 12.27 7.75
C SER A 136 -19.78 11.57 8.21
N LYS A 137 -19.63 10.43 8.91
CA LYS A 137 -20.72 9.69 9.55
C LYS A 137 -20.92 10.06 11.03
N GLU A 138 -20.24 11.11 11.51
CA GLU A 138 -20.25 11.52 12.93
C GLU A 138 -19.89 10.40 13.89
N GLY A 139 -19.05 9.46 13.44
CA GLY A 139 -18.71 8.25 14.16
C GLY A 139 -17.86 8.50 15.40
N ASN A 140 -18.03 7.65 16.41
CA ASN A 140 -17.10 7.54 17.52
C ASN A 140 -15.93 6.65 17.09
N ILE A 141 -14.73 7.23 16.97
CA ILE A 141 -13.56 6.53 16.46
C ILE A 141 -12.66 6.11 17.62
N ILE A 142 -12.44 4.81 17.74
CA ILE A 142 -11.64 4.19 18.79
C ILE A 142 -10.54 3.34 18.14
N ALA A 143 -9.33 3.35 18.69
CA ALA A 143 -8.24 2.51 18.20
C ALA A 143 -7.77 1.53 19.28
N VAL A 144 -7.61 0.27 18.90
CA VAL A 144 -6.92 -0.78 19.65
C VAL A 144 -5.57 -0.99 18.95
N VAL A 145 -4.48 -0.58 19.58
CA VAL A 145 -3.16 -0.54 18.95
C VAL A 145 -2.16 -1.34 19.77
N ASP A 146 -1.59 -2.37 19.17
CA ASP A 146 -0.53 -3.18 19.77
C ASP A 146 0.69 -2.29 20.14
N LYS A 147 1.37 -2.62 21.24
CA LYS A 147 2.61 -1.93 21.64
C LYS A 147 3.68 -1.99 20.55
N LYS A 148 3.71 -3.06 19.75
CA LYS A 148 4.67 -3.26 18.66
C LYS A 148 4.36 -2.44 17.39
N LYS A 149 3.21 -1.80 17.31
CA LYS A 149 2.77 -0.98 16.16
C LYS A 149 3.05 0.52 16.40
N GLU A 150 4.33 0.87 16.60
CA GLU A 150 4.75 2.26 16.84
C GLU A 150 4.38 3.19 15.68
N SER A 151 4.49 2.73 14.43
CA SER A 151 4.12 3.53 13.25
C SER A 151 2.65 3.96 13.29
N ALA A 152 1.75 3.05 13.70
CA ALA A 152 0.34 3.37 13.85
C ALA A 152 0.10 4.38 15.00
N ARG A 153 0.79 4.22 16.13
CA ARG A 153 0.72 5.17 17.25
C ARG A 153 1.19 6.57 16.84
N ASN A 154 2.31 6.64 16.12
CA ASN A 154 2.85 7.91 15.62
C ASN A 154 1.88 8.55 14.62
N TYR A 155 1.28 7.76 13.73
CA TYR A 155 0.27 8.25 12.81
C TYR A 155 -0.93 8.87 13.55
N PHE A 156 -1.49 8.19 14.56
CA PHE A 156 -2.59 8.75 15.36
C PHE A 156 -2.17 10.03 16.09
N SER A 157 -1.01 10.06 16.71
CA SER A 157 -0.55 11.22 17.47
C SER A 157 -0.28 12.46 16.59
N GLN A 158 0.10 12.25 15.34
CA GLN A 158 0.41 13.33 14.40
C GLN A 158 -0.82 13.81 13.62
N PHE A 159 -1.63 12.88 13.12
CA PHE A 159 -2.67 13.19 12.14
C PHE A 159 -4.10 13.00 12.64
N GLN A 160 -4.32 12.20 13.71
CA GLN A 160 -5.66 11.82 14.16
C GLN A 160 -5.76 11.90 15.69
N LYS A 161 -5.45 13.08 16.24
CA LYS A 161 -5.36 13.32 17.69
C LYS A 161 -6.68 13.12 18.46
N GLU A 162 -7.80 13.20 17.76
CA GLU A 162 -9.14 12.99 18.32
C GLU A 162 -9.51 11.51 18.50
N VAL A 163 -8.74 10.58 17.95
CA VAL A 163 -8.98 9.15 18.09
C VAL A 163 -8.73 8.70 19.53
N LYS A 164 -9.71 8.04 20.12
CA LYS A 164 -9.61 7.48 21.46
C LYS A 164 -8.83 6.17 21.43
N ILE A 165 -7.62 6.14 21.96
CA ILE A 165 -6.83 4.90 22.00
C ILE A 165 -7.21 4.11 23.25
N ALA A 166 -7.71 2.88 23.06
CA ALA A 166 -8.05 1.98 24.16
C ALA A 166 -6.76 1.57 24.91
N PRO A 167 -6.69 1.76 26.25
CA PRO A 167 -5.56 1.30 27.02
C PRO A 167 -5.42 -0.23 26.96
N LEU A 168 -4.19 -0.70 26.96
CA LEU A 168 -3.89 -2.13 27.00
C LEU A 168 -3.71 -2.57 28.47
N THR A 169 -3.80 -3.88 28.70
CA THR A 169 -3.40 -4.46 30.00
C THR A 169 -1.89 -4.31 30.23
N PRO A 170 -1.40 -4.43 31.46
CA PRO A 170 0.05 -4.41 31.72
C PRO A 170 0.84 -5.44 30.89
N ALA A 171 0.22 -6.62 30.64
CA ALA A 171 0.78 -7.68 29.81
C ALA A 171 0.74 -7.35 28.29
N GLY A 172 0.14 -6.23 27.87
CA GLY A 172 0.06 -5.80 26.48
C GLY A 172 -1.12 -6.34 25.70
N GLY A 173 -2.04 -7.06 26.35
CA GLY A 173 -3.30 -7.53 25.76
C GLY A 173 -4.39 -6.45 25.74
N LEU A 174 -5.52 -6.75 25.09
CA LEU A 174 -6.70 -5.88 25.11
C LEU A 174 -7.25 -5.72 26.53
N ASN A 175 -7.49 -4.49 26.95
CA ASN A 175 -8.28 -4.18 28.13
C ASN A 175 -9.76 -4.06 27.69
N VAL A 176 -10.50 -5.16 27.90
CA VAL A 176 -11.89 -5.30 27.43
C VAL A 176 -12.82 -4.24 28.06
N GLU A 177 -12.70 -4.02 29.37
CA GLU A 177 -13.57 -3.07 30.07
C GLU A 177 -13.24 -1.62 29.66
N ALA A 178 -11.97 -1.31 29.45
CA ALA A 178 -11.59 0.00 28.95
C ALA A 178 -12.12 0.24 27.52
N LEU A 179 -12.05 -0.77 26.63
CA LEU A 179 -12.64 -0.66 25.30
C LEU A 179 -14.15 -0.43 25.37
N LYS A 180 -14.87 -1.21 26.17
CA LYS A 180 -16.32 -1.05 26.35
C LYS A 180 -16.68 0.34 26.88
N GLY A 181 -15.89 0.88 27.81
CA GLY A 181 -16.09 2.21 28.38
C GLY A 181 -15.91 3.36 27.39
N LEU A 182 -15.24 3.14 26.26
CA LEU A 182 -15.07 4.14 25.20
C LEU A 182 -16.20 4.14 24.18
N LEU A 183 -17.05 3.09 24.16
CA LEU A 183 -18.14 2.96 23.20
C LEU A 183 -19.26 3.98 23.49
N ASP A 184 -19.81 4.54 22.43
CA ASP A 184 -20.97 5.42 22.45
C ASP A 184 -22.23 4.62 22.08
N LYS A 185 -23.33 4.81 22.81
CA LYS A 185 -24.59 4.09 22.59
C LYS A 185 -25.36 4.59 21.38
N GLU A 186 -25.25 5.87 21.08
CA GLU A 186 -26.03 6.54 20.04
C GLU A 186 -25.31 6.55 18.69
N LYS A 187 -23.99 6.68 18.71
CA LYS A 187 -23.16 6.80 17.51
C LYS A 187 -22.73 5.45 16.97
N MET A 188 -22.35 5.42 15.69
CA MET A 188 -21.58 4.31 15.12
C MET A 188 -20.18 4.32 15.72
N ASN A 189 -19.78 3.22 16.34
CA ASN A 189 -18.43 3.03 16.88
C ASN A 189 -17.57 2.35 15.83
N TYR A 190 -16.62 3.08 15.28
CA TYR A 190 -15.59 2.54 14.41
C TYR A 190 -14.40 2.13 15.27
N VAL A 191 -14.16 0.83 15.37
CA VAL A 191 -13.06 0.29 16.19
C VAL A 191 -11.94 -0.13 15.26
N ILE A 192 -10.89 0.70 15.22
CA ILE A 192 -9.69 0.47 14.43
C ILE A 192 -8.80 -0.52 15.19
N LEU A 193 -8.39 -1.59 14.52
CA LEU A 193 -7.56 -2.65 15.08
C LEU A 193 -6.20 -2.71 14.36
N GLU A 194 -5.15 -2.31 15.07
CA GLU A 194 -3.77 -2.28 14.58
C GLU A 194 -2.91 -3.25 15.38
N THR A 195 -2.93 -4.52 14.99
CA THR A 195 -2.16 -5.61 15.62
C THR A 195 -1.89 -6.75 14.65
N GLY A 196 -0.79 -7.47 14.86
CA GLY A 196 -0.53 -8.78 14.27
C GLY A 196 -0.77 -9.93 15.26
N SER A 197 -1.27 -9.65 16.47
CA SER A 197 -1.51 -10.68 17.49
C SER A 197 -2.87 -11.32 17.30
N THR A 198 -2.92 -12.60 16.93
CA THR A 198 -4.16 -13.39 16.80
C THR A 198 -5.00 -13.35 18.08
N MET A 199 -4.36 -13.39 19.26
CA MET A 199 -5.06 -13.31 20.54
C MET A 199 -5.77 -11.95 20.72
N MET A 200 -5.09 -10.84 20.39
CA MET A 200 -5.69 -9.50 20.48
C MET A 200 -6.83 -9.35 19.46
N ILE A 201 -6.67 -9.88 18.25
CA ILE A 201 -7.71 -9.91 17.22
C ILE A 201 -8.95 -10.66 17.73
N LYS A 202 -8.77 -11.90 18.20
CA LYS A 202 -9.87 -12.73 18.72
C LYS A 202 -10.59 -12.05 19.88
N SER A 203 -9.84 -11.46 20.82
CA SER A 203 -10.40 -10.75 21.98
C SER A 203 -11.19 -9.51 21.57
N THR A 204 -10.68 -8.74 20.61
CA THR A 204 -11.40 -7.56 20.10
C THR A 204 -12.69 -7.96 19.38
N ILE A 205 -12.63 -8.95 18.48
CA ILE A 205 -13.80 -9.47 17.76
C ILE A 205 -14.85 -9.97 18.75
N ALA A 206 -14.47 -10.79 19.74
CA ALA A 206 -15.40 -11.31 20.75
C ALA A 206 -16.05 -10.19 21.56
N THR A 207 -15.27 -9.18 21.96
CA THR A 207 -15.78 -8.01 22.69
C THR A 207 -16.81 -7.24 21.86
N LEU A 208 -16.51 -6.96 20.59
CA LEU A 208 -17.40 -6.22 19.71
C LEU A 208 -18.70 -6.99 19.45
N LEU A 209 -18.62 -8.28 19.16
CA LEU A 209 -19.78 -9.15 18.98
C LEU A 209 -20.66 -9.17 20.24
N GLY A 210 -20.06 -9.19 21.43
CA GLY A 210 -20.76 -9.20 22.71
C GLY A 210 -21.57 -7.92 22.96
N VAL A 211 -21.17 -6.78 22.41
CA VAL A 211 -21.84 -5.49 22.61
C VAL A 211 -22.79 -5.07 21.48
N MET A 212 -22.88 -5.85 20.39
CA MET A 212 -23.71 -5.51 19.22
C MET A 212 -25.21 -5.32 19.52
N LYS A 213 -25.69 -5.91 20.61
CA LYS A 213 -27.10 -5.74 21.01
C LYS A 213 -27.38 -4.35 21.61
N THR A 214 -26.35 -3.68 22.11
CA THR A 214 -26.49 -2.40 22.85
C THR A 214 -25.76 -1.25 22.18
N HIS A 215 -24.82 -1.54 21.25
CA HIS A 215 -24.02 -0.54 20.56
C HIS A 215 -23.92 -0.87 19.06
N LYS A 216 -23.93 0.17 18.24
CA LYS A 216 -23.61 0.05 16.82
C LYS A 216 -22.08 0.01 16.69
N VAL A 217 -21.52 -1.08 16.19
CA VAL A 217 -20.07 -1.27 16.09
C VAL A 217 -19.67 -1.74 14.70
N GLN A 218 -18.52 -1.25 14.21
CA GLN A 218 -17.88 -1.70 12.99
C GLN A 218 -16.39 -1.87 13.22
N LEU A 219 -15.85 -2.99 12.76
CA LEU A 219 -14.41 -3.26 12.82
C LEU A 219 -13.72 -2.60 11.63
N VAL A 220 -12.60 -1.94 11.89
CA VAL A 220 -11.81 -1.25 10.87
C VAL A 220 -10.34 -1.64 10.99
N THR A 221 -9.63 -1.80 9.87
CA THR A 221 -8.17 -1.80 9.84
C THR A 221 -7.69 -0.71 8.89
N LEU A 222 -6.50 -0.15 9.11
CA LEU A 222 -5.96 0.94 8.26
C LEU A 222 -5.29 0.44 6.99
N GLU A 223 -5.15 -0.87 6.87
CA GLU A 223 -4.63 -1.57 5.70
C GLU A 223 -5.14 -3.02 5.73
N ALA A 224 -5.04 -3.73 4.61
CA ALA A 224 -5.30 -5.16 4.59
C ALA A 224 -4.38 -5.88 5.60
N ASN A 225 -4.98 -6.67 6.50
CA ASN A 225 -4.23 -7.38 7.54
C ASN A 225 -4.27 -8.89 7.28
N PRO A 226 -3.18 -9.50 6.82
CA PRO A 226 -3.15 -10.93 6.49
C PRO A 226 -3.49 -11.85 7.67
N THR A 227 -3.32 -11.38 8.92
CA THR A 227 -3.69 -12.17 10.11
C THR A 227 -5.21 -12.36 10.26
N LEU A 228 -6.01 -11.51 9.59
CA LEU A 228 -7.47 -11.67 9.54
C LEU A 228 -7.92 -12.73 8.52
N ASP A 229 -7.07 -13.05 7.56
CA ASP A 229 -7.31 -14.05 6.52
C ASP A 229 -6.59 -15.37 6.87
N THR A 230 -6.92 -15.92 8.02
CA THR A 230 -6.40 -17.21 8.51
C THR A 230 -7.52 -18.06 9.06
N ASP A 231 -7.35 -19.38 9.07
CA ASP A 231 -8.33 -20.34 9.63
C ASP A 231 -8.65 -20.08 11.10
N GLU A 232 -7.79 -19.34 11.79
CA GLU A 232 -7.99 -19.00 13.20
C GLU A 232 -9.03 -17.88 13.42
N ILE A 233 -9.35 -17.10 12.41
CA ILE A 233 -10.28 -15.99 12.48
C ILE A 233 -11.53 -16.30 11.66
N SER A 234 -12.68 -16.33 12.32
CA SER A 234 -13.95 -16.63 11.66
C SER A 234 -14.36 -15.51 10.69
N PHE A 235 -14.39 -15.81 9.40
CA PHE A 235 -14.87 -14.90 8.36
C PHE A 235 -16.32 -14.43 8.63
N ALA A 236 -17.19 -15.32 9.10
CA ALA A 236 -18.56 -14.97 9.47
C ALA A 236 -18.65 -13.88 10.57
N ASN A 237 -17.68 -13.84 11.48
CA ASN A 237 -17.60 -12.81 12.50
C ASN A 237 -17.11 -11.47 11.93
N LEU A 238 -16.19 -11.50 10.97
CA LEU A 238 -15.73 -10.29 10.25
C LEU A 238 -16.88 -9.68 9.45
N VAL A 239 -17.67 -10.52 8.76
CA VAL A 239 -18.87 -10.07 8.03
C VAL A 239 -19.89 -9.46 8.98
N LYS A 240 -20.19 -10.08 10.14
CA LYS A 240 -21.11 -9.52 11.16
C LYS A 240 -20.64 -8.15 11.65
N LEU A 241 -19.34 -7.98 11.86
CA LEU A 241 -18.74 -6.71 12.29
C LEU A 241 -18.51 -5.74 11.14
N LYS A 242 -18.94 -6.10 9.91
CA LYS A 242 -18.78 -5.28 8.69
C LYS A 242 -17.35 -4.77 8.55
N LEU A 243 -16.38 -5.69 8.66
CA LEU A 243 -14.96 -5.32 8.52
C LEU A 243 -14.76 -4.38 7.34
N MET A 244 -14.11 -3.26 7.60
CA MET A 244 -13.77 -2.25 6.62
C MET A 244 -12.28 -1.95 6.66
N TYR A 245 -11.68 -1.81 5.49
CA TYR A 245 -10.33 -1.24 5.35
C TYR A 245 -10.26 -0.39 4.09
N PRO A 246 -9.44 0.66 4.09
CA PRO A 246 -9.28 1.49 2.91
C PRO A 246 -8.45 0.76 1.84
N SER A 247 -8.85 0.89 0.58
CA SER A 247 -8.12 0.35 -0.56
C SER A 247 -7.81 1.46 -1.56
N GLY A 248 -6.58 1.46 -2.08
CA GLY A 248 -6.17 2.33 -3.18
C GLY A 248 -6.53 1.78 -4.56
N THR A 249 -7.06 0.56 -4.62
CA THR A 249 -7.49 -0.10 -5.86
C THR A 249 -8.97 -0.41 -5.79
N ARG A 250 -9.66 -0.21 -6.91
CA ARG A 250 -11.03 -0.66 -7.09
C ARG A 250 -10.98 -2.01 -7.79
N GLU A 251 -11.79 -2.97 -7.35
CA GLU A 251 -12.04 -4.17 -8.14
C GLU A 251 -12.62 -3.75 -9.48
N ASN A 252 -12.01 -4.24 -10.54
CA ASN A 252 -12.42 -3.92 -11.89
C ASN A 252 -13.12 -5.14 -12.48
N GLU A 253 -14.45 -5.12 -12.50
CA GLU A 253 -15.29 -6.19 -13.04
C GLU A 253 -15.59 -5.99 -14.52
N THR A 254 -14.89 -5.10 -15.21
CA THR A 254 -15.12 -4.86 -16.64
C THR A 254 -14.65 -6.05 -17.48
N GLU A 255 -15.19 -6.17 -18.67
CA GLU A 255 -14.80 -7.24 -19.61
C GLU A 255 -13.33 -7.10 -20.03
N GLU A 256 -12.85 -5.88 -20.21
CA GLU A 256 -11.44 -5.59 -20.49
C GLU A 256 -10.51 -6.08 -19.38
N ALA A 257 -10.88 -5.90 -18.11
CA ALA A 257 -10.10 -6.40 -16.98
C ALA A 257 -10.03 -7.93 -16.98
N ARG A 258 -11.15 -8.62 -17.27
CA ARG A 258 -11.18 -10.08 -17.38
C ARG A 258 -10.32 -10.59 -18.54
N ILE A 259 -10.37 -9.90 -19.68
CA ILE A 259 -9.51 -10.23 -20.83
C ILE A 259 -8.03 -10.04 -20.47
N PHE A 260 -7.70 -8.96 -19.75
CA PHE A 260 -6.34 -8.71 -19.27
C PHE A 260 -5.86 -9.83 -18.34
N GLU A 261 -6.65 -10.21 -17.33
CA GLU A 261 -6.34 -11.29 -16.40
C GLU A 261 -6.14 -12.64 -17.07
N GLN A 262 -6.90 -12.91 -18.16
CA GLN A 262 -6.73 -14.14 -18.93
C GLN A 262 -5.44 -14.16 -19.77
N LYS A 263 -4.93 -13.00 -20.17
CA LYS A 263 -3.71 -12.89 -20.98
C LYS A 263 -2.44 -12.83 -20.14
N TYR A 264 -2.53 -12.34 -18.91
CA TYR A 264 -1.43 -12.20 -17.96
C TYR A 264 -1.27 -13.44 -17.07
#